data_1817a4ddac1bb70c6897fc48026a0fb1
#
_entry.id   1817a4ddac1bb70c6897fc48026a0fb1
#
_cell.length_a   1.000
_cell.length_b   1.000
_cell.length_c   1.000
_cell.angle_alpha   90.00
_cell.angle_beta   90.00
_cell.angle_gamma   90.00
#
_symmetry.space_group_name_H-M   'P 1'
#
loop_
_entity.id
_entity.type
_entity.pdbx_description
1 polymer ?
#
loop_
_entity_poly.entity_id
_entity_poly.type
_entity_poly.pdbx_seq_one_letter_code
_entity_poly.pdbx_strand_id
1 'polypeptide(L)'
;MQGLLGYPYICPDMIGGGSWAYTVQADFKCDEELFVRMAQCSALFPMMQFSWAPWRMLGQEAQQLCLDAAKLHAKFADKIVGLVKQTPKTGEPILRSMEYCYPHKGYEKVNDQFLLGDDILVCPVLKKGEYTRKVLLPEGKWEYCNGAIYDGGKEIEVEAPISILPYFLKK
;
A
#
# COMPACT_ATOMS: atom_id res chain seq x y z
N MET A 1 10.83 0.58 -7.33
CA MET A 1 12.24 0.60 -7.82
C MET A 1 13.13 -0.41 -7.11
N GLN A 2 13.21 -0.43 -5.76
CA GLN A 2 14.11 -1.36 -5.02
C GLN A 2 13.92 -2.83 -5.43
N GLY A 3 12.69 -3.30 -5.60
CA GLY A 3 12.42 -4.67 -6.05
C GLY A 3 13.04 -5.02 -7.40
N LEU A 4 13.04 -4.06 -8.35
CA LEU A 4 13.67 -4.22 -9.66
C LEU A 4 15.22 -4.23 -9.60
N LEU A 5 15.79 -3.71 -8.51
CA LEU A 5 17.23 -3.72 -8.26
C LEU A 5 17.69 -4.97 -7.47
N GLY A 6 16.82 -5.95 -7.30
CA GLY A 6 17.14 -7.19 -6.59
C GLY A 6 17.00 -7.13 -5.07
N TYR A 7 16.28 -6.13 -4.53
CA TYR A 7 15.91 -6.04 -3.11
C TYR A 7 14.46 -6.49 -2.91
N PRO A 8 14.19 -7.78 -2.76
CA PRO A 8 12.81 -8.29 -2.71
C PRO A 8 12.13 -8.02 -1.37
N TYR A 9 12.88 -7.92 -0.29
CA TYR A 9 12.36 -7.74 1.07
C TYR A 9 12.37 -6.25 1.41
N ILE A 10 11.31 -5.54 0.99
CA ILE A 10 11.21 -4.11 1.13
C ILE A 10 10.38 -3.76 2.35
N CYS A 11 10.94 -2.92 3.23
CA CYS A 11 10.18 -2.16 4.22
C CYS A 11 10.05 -0.73 3.69
N PRO A 12 8.85 -0.15 3.62
CA PRO A 12 8.73 1.28 3.39
C PRO A 12 9.27 2.03 4.60
N ASP A 13 9.42 3.35 4.50
CA ASP A 13 9.83 4.15 5.66
C ASP A 13 8.89 3.91 6.85
N MET A 14 9.41 4.02 8.05
CA MET A 14 8.69 3.74 9.29
C MET A 14 7.49 4.68 9.42
N ILE A 15 6.32 4.10 9.67
CA ILE A 15 5.06 4.84 9.80
C ILE A 15 5.17 5.84 10.95
N GLY A 16 4.86 7.11 10.64
CA GLY A 16 5.04 8.22 11.56
C GLY A 16 6.49 8.64 11.74
N GLY A 17 7.42 8.05 10.96
CA GLY A 17 8.83 8.41 10.97
C GLY A 17 9.05 9.89 10.71
N GLY A 18 10.13 10.42 11.25
CA GLY A 18 10.50 11.82 11.15
C GLY A 18 11.67 12.12 12.07
N SER A 19 12.19 13.33 11.97
CA SER A 19 13.26 13.76 12.88
C SER A 19 12.74 13.76 14.33
N TRP A 20 13.48 13.12 15.24
CA TRP A 20 13.17 13.18 16.67
C TRP A 20 13.08 14.62 17.16
N ALA A 21 13.74 15.56 16.47
CA ALA A 21 13.67 16.99 16.79
C ALA A 21 12.25 17.54 16.75
N TYR A 22 11.35 16.97 15.91
CA TYR A 22 9.94 17.37 15.90
C TYR A 22 9.20 16.91 17.15
N THR A 23 9.66 15.83 17.79
CA THR A 23 9.02 15.28 18.99
C THR A 23 9.27 16.08 20.26
N VAL A 24 10.34 16.87 20.27
CA VAL A 24 10.70 17.72 21.40
C VAL A 24 10.21 19.17 21.23
N GLN A 25 9.60 19.50 20.11
CA GLN A 25 8.98 20.81 19.92
C GLN A 25 7.63 20.86 20.64
N ALA A 26 7.45 21.86 21.50
CA ALA A 26 6.26 22.00 22.33
C ALA A 26 4.94 22.08 21.52
N ASP A 27 4.99 22.55 20.28
CA ASP A 27 3.84 22.77 19.40
C ASP A 27 3.70 21.72 18.30
N PHE A 28 4.47 20.61 18.37
CA PHE A 28 4.36 19.56 17.35
C PHE A 28 2.97 18.94 17.35
N LYS A 29 2.30 19.01 16.21
CA LYS A 29 1.04 18.30 15.95
C LYS A 29 1.28 17.27 14.86
N CYS A 30 0.95 16.02 15.16
CA CYS A 30 1.00 14.96 14.19
C CYS A 30 -0.09 15.17 13.12
N ASP A 31 0.27 15.03 11.85
CA ASP A 31 -0.71 14.98 10.76
C ASP A 31 -1.34 13.57 10.74
N GLU A 32 -2.53 13.47 11.32
CA GLU A 32 -3.21 12.18 11.49
C GLU A 32 -3.58 11.54 10.14
N GLU A 33 -4.00 12.34 9.14
CA GLU A 33 -4.30 11.80 7.81
C GLU A 33 -3.05 11.24 7.15
N LEU A 34 -1.94 11.97 7.18
CA LEU A 34 -0.66 11.49 6.66
C LEU A 34 -0.25 10.19 7.35
N PHE A 35 -0.35 10.13 8.68
CA PHE A 35 0.02 8.95 9.46
C PHE A 35 -0.82 7.73 9.05
N VAL A 36 -2.14 7.89 8.96
CA VAL A 36 -3.06 6.82 8.53
C VAL A 36 -2.76 6.38 7.10
N ARG A 37 -2.56 7.32 6.16
CA ARG A 37 -2.23 6.98 4.77
C ARG A 37 -0.88 6.27 4.64
N MET A 38 0.12 6.62 5.47
CA MET A 38 1.39 5.87 5.55
C MET A 38 1.15 4.43 6.04
N ALA A 39 0.33 4.25 7.09
CA ALA A 39 -0.01 2.93 7.60
C ALA A 39 -0.73 2.08 6.53
N GLN A 40 -1.68 2.67 5.80
CA GLN A 40 -2.38 2.01 4.70
C GLN A 40 -1.42 1.64 3.57
N CYS A 41 -0.57 2.56 3.12
CA CYS A 41 0.41 2.30 2.06
C CYS A 41 1.33 1.13 2.44
N SER A 42 1.71 1.02 3.72
CA SER A 42 2.60 -0.02 4.23
C SER A 42 1.91 -1.37 4.43
N ALA A 43 0.58 -1.41 4.53
CA ALA A 43 -0.16 -2.61 4.91
C ALA A 43 0.01 -3.79 3.94
N LEU A 44 0.25 -3.52 2.66
CA LEU A 44 0.48 -4.55 1.63
C LEU A 44 1.92 -4.55 1.09
N PHE A 45 2.86 -4.09 1.91
CA PHE A 45 4.29 -4.33 1.71
C PHE A 45 4.73 -5.62 2.41
N PRO A 46 5.90 -6.19 2.05
CA PRO A 46 6.45 -7.36 2.73
C PRO A 46 6.68 -7.15 4.22
N MET A 47 7.02 -5.93 4.62
CA MET A 47 7.23 -5.54 6.02
C MET A 47 6.46 -4.26 6.31
N MET A 48 5.90 -4.17 7.52
CA MET A 48 5.20 -3.01 8.05
C MET A 48 5.79 -2.66 9.42
N GLN A 49 6.19 -1.40 9.61
CA GLN A 49 6.84 -0.97 10.84
C GLN A 49 6.32 0.40 11.28
N PHE A 50 5.93 0.52 12.55
CA PHE A 50 5.60 1.78 13.18
C PHE A 50 6.82 2.32 13.92
N SER A 51 7.22 3.57 13.63
CA SER A 51 8.22 4.31 14.41
C SER A 51 7.61 4.85 15.69
N TRP A 52 6.39 5.38 15.58
CA TRP A 52 5.66 5.98 16.67
C TRP A 52 4.45 5.14 17.00
N ALA A 53 4.21 4.97 18.30
CA ALA A 53 3.02 4.28 18.78
C ALA A 53 1.77 5.13 18.51
N PRO A 54 0.81 4.65 17.68
CA PRO A 54 -0.38 5.41 17.34
C PRO A 54 -1.13 5.96 18.56
N TRP A 55 -1.21 5.18 19.64
CA TRP A 55 -1.91 5.57 20.88
C TRP A 55 -1.23 6.72 21.66
N ARG A 56 -0.01 7.11 21.29
CA ARG A 56 0.70 8.26 21.88
C ARG A 56 0.54 9.52 21.06
N MET A 57 0.23 9.38 19.76
CA MET A 57 0.37 10.47 18.79
C MET A 57 -0.94 10.91 18.17
N LEU A 58 -1.94 10.01 18.14
CA LEU A 58 -3.14 10.18 17.34
C LEU A 58 -4.40 10.18 18.21
N GLY A 59 -5.46 10.81 17.71
CA GLY A 59 -6.78 10.67 18.25
C GLY A 59 -7.36 9.26 18.06
N GLN A 60 -8.40 8.93 18.78
CA GLN A 60 -8.95 7.58 18.86
C GLN A 60 -9.37 7.01 17.49
N GLU A 61 -9.95 7.84 16.62
CA GLU A 61 -10.36 7.43 15.27
C GLU A 61 -9.15 7.04 14.42
N ALA A 62 -8.12 7.88 14.36
CA ALA A 62 -6.90 7.60 13.61
C ALA A 62 -6.14 6.39 14.17
N GLN A 63 -6.15 6.16 15.49
CA GLN A 63 -5.60 4.95 16.10
C GLN A 63 -6.31 3.69 15.57
N GLN A 64 -7.66 3.72 15.50
CA GLN A 64 -8.43 2.60 14.98
C GLN A 64 -8.10 2.32 13.51
N LEU A 65 -7.98 3.37 12.68
CA LEU A 65 -7.60 3.22 11.27
C LEU A 65 -6.18 2.62 11.10
N CYS A 66 -5.24 2.99 11.96
CA CYS A 66 -3.92 2.35 11.97
C CYS A 66 -3.98 0.88 12.40
N LEU A 67 -4.82 0.55 13.38
CA LEU A 67 -5.05 -0.85 13.77
C LEU A 67 -5.67 -1.66 12.63
N ASP A 68 -6.60 -1.07 11.87
CA ASP A 68 -7.23 -1.74 10.74
C ASP A 68 -6.24 -1.96 9.59
N ALA A 69 -5.32 -1.03 9.35
CA ALA A 69 -4.21 -1.22 8.42
C ALA A 69 -3.28 -2.37 8.86
N ALA A 70 -2.95 -2.46 10.17
CA ALA A 70 -2.16 -3.56 10.72
C ALA A 70 -2.89 -4.92 10.60
N LYS A 71 -4.21 -4.95 10.85
CA LYS A 71 -5.03 -6.15 10.64
C LYS A 71 -5.08 -6.56 9.16
N LEU A 72 -5.11 -5.60 8.24
CA LEU A 72 -5.03 -5.88 6.81
C LEU A 72 -3.70 -6.54 6.46
N HIS A 73 -2.57 -6.04 6.99
CA HIS A 73 -1.27 -6.68 6.83
C HIS A 73 -1.28 -8.12 7.34
N ALA A 74 -1.81 -8.35 8.54
CA ALA A 74 -1.94 -9.69 9.13
C ALA A 74 -2.85 -10.62 8.29
N LYS A 75 -3.93 -10.10 7.71
CA LYS A 75 -4.83 -10.86 6.81
C LYS A 75 -4.08 -11.40 5.58
N PHE A 76 -3.12 -10.65 5.05
CA PHE A 76 -2.33 -11.05 3.89
C PHE A 76 -0.98 -11.72 4.24
N ALA A 77 -0.71 -12.00 5.53
CA ALA A 77 0.56 -12.55 5.98
C ALA A 77 0.93 -13.86 5.26
N ASP A 78 -0.01 -14.79 5.08
CA ASP A 78 0.26 -16.07 4.39
C ASP A 78 0.65 -15.85 2.92
N LYS A 79 0.00 -14.91 2.23
CA LYS A 79 0.35 -14.52 0.86
C LYS A 79 1.74 -13.92 0.81
N ILE A 80 2.05 -12.99 1.70
CA ILE A 80 3.36 -12.34 1.80
C ILE A 80 4.46 -13.39 2.08
N VAL A 81 4.27 -14.26 3.08
CA VAL A 81 5.20 -15.34 3.42
C VAL A 81 5.37 -16.32 2.26
N GLY A 82 4.29 -16.62 1.52
CA GLY A 82 4.36 -17.43 0.30
C GLY A 82 5.29 -16.82 -0.75
N LEU A 83 5.16 -15.53 -1.03
CA LEU A 83 6.03 -14.79 -1.96
C LEU A 83 7.47 -14.73 -1.44
N VAL A 84 7.69 -14.49 -0.14
CA VAL A 84 9.02 -14.52 0.50
C VAL A 84 9.73 -15.85 0.27
N LYS A 85 9.01 -16.98 0.39
CA LYS A 85 9.58 -18.34 0.15
C LYS A 85 9.83 -18.64 -1.34
N GLN A 86 9.12 -17.98 -2.24
CA GLN A 86 9.30 -18.15 -3.70
C GLN A 86 10.48 -17.34 -4.23
N THR A 87 10.66 -16.11 -3.76
CA THR A 87 11.69 -15.18 -4.25
C THR A 87 13.10 -15.80 -4.35
N PRO A 88 13.64 -16.52 -3.36
CA PRO A 88 14.98 -17.13 -3.48
C PRO A 88 15.10 -18.19 -4.57
N LYS A 89 13.97 -18.73 -5.01
CA LYS A 89 13.93 -19.79 -6.05
C LYS A 89 13.74 -19.21 -7.46
N THR A 90 12.99 -18.11 -7.57
CA THR A 90 12.57 -17.56 -8.86
C THR A 90 13.29 -16.27 -9.23
N GLY A 91 13.85 -15.56 -8.25
CA GLY A 91 14.37 -14.20 -8.44
C GLY A 91 13.29 -13.12 -8.54
N GLU A 92 12.00 -13.50 -8.53
CA GLU A 92 10.89 -12.59 -8.69
C GLU A 92 10.75 -11.63 -7.50
N PRO A 93 10.59 -10.32 -7.73
CA PRO A 93 10.34 -9.38 -6.64
C PRO A 93 8.95 -9.60 -6.03
N ILE A 94 8.83 -9.34 -4.73
CA ILE A 94 7.55 -9.47 -4.02
C ILE A 94 6.61 -8.32 -4.42
N LEU A 95 7.14 -7.08 -4.43
CA LEU A 95 6.44 -5.92 -4.96
C LEU A 95 6.89 -5.66 -6.38
N ARG A 96 5.94 -5.50 -7.29
CA ARG A 96 6.18 -5.37 -8.72
C ARG A 96 5.56 -4.08 -9.26
N SER A 97 6.28 -3.39 -10.14
CA SER A 97 5.68 -2.29 -10.88
C SER A 97 4.67 -2.81 -11.91
N MET A 98 3.78 -1.94 -12.35
CA MET A 98 2.83 -2.25 -13.42
C MET A 98 3.55 -2.68 -14.69
N GLU A 99 4.59 -1.95 -15.10
CA GLU A 99 5.38 -2.27 -16.29
C GLU A 99 6.11 -3.62 -16.19
N TYR A 100 6.54 -4.02 -14.97
CA TYR A 100 7.16 -5.32 -14.75
C TYR A 100 6.18 -6.47 -15.04
N CYS A 101 4.94 -6.36 -14.56
CA CYS A 101 3.92 -7.42 -14.74
C CYS A 101 3.25 -7.37 -16.11
N TYR A 102 3.17 -6.20 -16.73
CA TYR A 102 2.46 -5.95 -17.99
C TYR A 102 3.33 -5.11 -18.94
N PRO A 103 4.47 -5.66 -19.40
CA PRO A 103 5.44 -4.90 -20.20
C PRO A 103 4.83 -4.41 -21.53
N HIS A 104 5.25 -3.21 -21.93
CA HIS A 104 4.84 -2.59 -23.20
C HIS A 104 3.32 -2.33 -23.33
N LYS A 105 2.65 -2.12 -22.19
CA LYS A 105 1.22 -1.78 -22.16
C LYS A 105 0.97 -0.30 -21.77
N GLY A 106 2.03 0.51 -21.73
CA GLY A 106 1.94 1.95 -21.42
C GLY A 106 1.98 2.25 -19.92
N TYR A 107 2.51 1.32 -19.12
CA TYR A 107 2.61 1.48 -17.66
C TYR A 107 3.96 2.01 -17.17
N GLU A 108 4.88 2.39 -18.06
CA GLU A 108 6.25 2.80 -17.74
C GLU A 108 6.31 3.99 -16.77
N LYS A 109 5.30 4.85 -16.81
CA LYS A 109 5.21 6.06 -15.96
C LYS A 109 4.32 5.88 -14.73
N VAL A 110 3.70 4.71 -14.57
CA VAL A 110 2.83 4.44 -13.41
C VAL A 110 3.69 4.18 -12.18
N ASN A 111 3.66 5.09 -11.23
CA ASN A 111 4.50 5.07 -10.02
C ASN A 111 3.70 5.23 -8.72
N ASP A 112 2.38 5.24 -8.80
CA ASP A 112 1.46 5.47 -7.69
C ASP A 112 0.54 4.27 -7.40
N GLN A 113 0.79 3.14 -8.06
CA GLN A 113 0.18 1.84 -7.81
C GLN A 113 1.19 0.72 -8.10
N PHE A 114 1.04 -0.41 -7.43
CA PHE A 114 1.95 -1.54 -7.54
C PHE A 114 1.21 -2.87 -7.34
N LEU A 115 1.85 -3.98 -7.68
CA LEU A 115 1.35 -5.32 -7.41
C LEU A 115 2.12 -5.96 -6.24
N LEU A 116 1.39 -6.63 -5.36
CA LEU A 116 1.92 -7.61 -4.42
C LEU A 116 1.76 -8.99 -5.05
N GLY A 117 2.88 -9.56 -5.51
CA GLY A 117 2.86 -10.73 -6.40
C GLY A 117 2.25 -10.42 -7.77
N ASP A 118 1.44 -11.33 -8.30
CA ASP A 118 0.82 -11.21 -9.65
C ASP A 118 -0.65 -10.83 -9.63
N ASP A 119 -1.28 -10.89 -8.46
CA ASP A 119 -2.72 -10.98 -8.31
C ASP A 119 -3.35 -9.95 -7.37
N ILE A 120 -2.55 -9.12 -6.70
CA ILE A 120 -3.04 -8.07 -5.81
C ILE A 120 -2.51 -6.71 -6.28
N LEU A 121 -3.38 -5.91 -6.87
CA LEU A 121 -3.07 -4.54 -7.26
C LEU A 121 -3.38 -3.58 -6.11
N VAL A 122 -2.41 -2.79 -5.68
CA VAL A 122 -2.49 -1.87 -4.54
C VAL A 122 -2.37 -0.43 -5.05
N CYS A 123 -3.33 0.41 -4.68
CA CYS A 123 -3.48 1.77 -5.22
C CYS A 123 -3.65 2.79 -4.09
N PRO A 124 -2.61 3.05 -3.28
CA PRO A 124 -2.72 3.93 -2.13
C PRO A 124 -3.10 5.35 -2.54
N VAL A 125 -3.82 6.06 -1.65
CA VAL A 125 -4.04 7.51 -1.77
C VAL A 125 -2.78 8.20 -1.29
N LEU A 126 -2.16 9.01 -2.15
CA LEU A 126 -0.87 9.65 -1.90
C LEU A 126 -0.97 11.16 -1.66
N LYS A 127 -2.16 11.74 -1.81
CA LYS A 127 -2.37 13.17 -1.58
C LYS A 127 -3.39 13.39 -0.47
N LYS A 128 -3.05 14.31 0.40
CA LYS A 128 -3.91 14.71 1.51
C LYS A 128 -5.24 15.28 1.01
N GLY A 129 -6.34 14.90 1.66
CA GLY A 129 -7.68 15.40 1.33
C GLY A 129 -8.30 14.75 0.09
N GLU A 130 -7.68 13.74 -0.51
CA GLU A 130 -8.28 12.94 -1.58
C GLU A 130 -9.04 11.75 -0.97
N TYR A 131 -10.30 11.58 -1.39
CA TYR A 131 -11.21 10.52 -0.94
C TYR A 131 -11.73 9.67 -2.09
N THR A 132 -11.19 9.86 -3.29
CA THR A 132 -11.34 9.01 -4.47
C THR A 132 -9.95 8.65 -5.01
N ARG A 133 -9.88 7.58 -5.81
CA ARG A 133 -8.63 7.14 -6.41
C ARG A 133 -8.86 6.73 -7.87
N LYS A 134 -8.15 7.38 -8.80
CA LYS A 134 -8.06 6.93 -10.19
C LYS A 134 -7.06 5.78 -10.27
N VAL A 135 -7.47 4.69 -10.88
CA VAL A 135 -6.70 3.45 -10.96
C VAL A 135 -6.67 2.98 -12.39
N LEU A 136 -5.48 2.67 -12.89
CA LEU A 136 -5.30 1.96 -14.15
C LEU A 136 -5.39 0.45 -13.87
N LEU A 137 -6.52 -0.17 -14.21
CA LEU A 137 -6.70 -1.61 -14.08
C LEU A 137 -6.09 -2.33 -15.31
N PRO A 138 -5.18 -3.28 -15.12
CA PRO A 138 -4.74 -4.16 -16.21
C PRO A 138 -5.87 -4.99 -16.77
N GLU A 139 -5.72 -5.52 -17.97
CA GLU A 139 -6.68 -6.44 -18.58
C GLU A 139 -7.05 -7.60 -17.64
N GLY A 140 -8.32 -8.01 -17.68
CA GLY A 140 -8.89 -9.08 -16.84
C GLY A 140 -10.00 -8.57 -15.93
N LYS A 141 -10.41 -9.40 -14.98
CA LYS A 141 -11.40 -9.06 -13.96
C LYS A 141 -10.75 -8.82 -12.61
N TRP A 142 -11.21 -7.78 -11.94
CA TRP A 142 -10.63 -7.35 -10.68
C TRP A 142 -11.72 -7.11 -9.64
N GLU A 143 -11.57 -7.72 -8.48
CA GLU A 143 -12.45 -7.48 -7.32
C GLU A 143 -11.84 -6.41 -6.42
N TYR A 144 -12.56 -5.30 -6.27
CA TYR A 144 -12.20 -4.24 -5.33
C TYR A 144 -12.36 -4.71 -3.88
N CYS A 145 -11.66 -4.10 -2.96
CA CYS A 145 -11.65 -4.48 -1.54
C CYS A 145 -13.03 -4.50 -0.86
N ASN A 146 -14.04 -3.86 -1.45
CA ASN A 146 -15.44 -3.88 -1.00
C ASN A 146 -16.30 -5.00 -1.66
N GLY A 147 -15.71 -5.83 -2.53
CA GLY A 147 -16.39 -6.92 -3.24
C GLY A 147 -16.93 -6.56 -4.62
N ALA A 148 -16.87 -5.30 -5.05
CA ALA A 148 -17.29 -4.90 -6.38
C ALA A 148 -16.35 -5.44 -7.46
N ILE A 149 -16.88 -5.95 -8.57
CA ILE A 149 -16.11 -6.48 -9.70
C ILE A 149 -16.02 -5.44 -10.81
N TYR A 150 -14.81 -5.25 -11.32
CA TYR A 150 -14.52 -4.35 -12.44
C TYR A 150 -13.84 -5.10 -13.59
N ASP A 151 -14.21 -4.74 -14.82
CA ASP A 151 -13.46 -5.14 -16.00
C ASP A 151 -12.27 -4.20 -16.17
N GLY A 152 -11.08 -4.78 -16.33
CA GLY A 152 -9.83 -4.07 -16.52
C GLY A 152 -9.58 -3.59 -17.95
N GLY A 153 -8.33 -3.24 -18.27
CA GLY A 153 -7.92 -2.65 -19.54
C GLY A 153 -8.28 -1.16 -19.67
N LYS A 154 -8.58 -0.48 -18.56
CA LYS A 154 -8.99 0.94 -18.54
C LYS A 154 -8.68 1.62 -17.21
N GLU A 155 -8.72 2.95 -17.23
CA GLU A 155 -8.76 3.74 -16.00
C GLU A 155 -10.19 3.74 -15.42
N ILE A 156 -10.27 3.59 -14.11
CA ILE A 156 -11.50 3.74 -13.32
C ILE A 156 -11.26 4.68 -12.15
N GLU A 157 -12.33 5.20 -11.57
CA GLU A 157 -12.28 5.95 -10.31
C GLU A 157 -13.07 5.19 -9.26
N VAL A 158 -12.51 5.06 -8.07
CA VAL A 158 -13.14 4.38 -6.94
C VAL A 158 -13.16 5.26 -5.70
N GLU A 159 -14.15 5.04 -4.84
CA GLU A 159 -14.21 5.65 -3.52
C GLU A 159 -13.02 5.15 -2.66
N ALA A 160 -12.34 6.10 -2.02
CA ALA A 160 -11.17 5.82 -1.18
C ALA A 160 -11.20 6.68 0.10
N PRO A 161 -12.27 6.60 0.91
CA PRO A 161 -12.33 7.33 2.18
C PRO A 161 -11.13 6.98 3.05
N ILE A 162 -10.90 7.78 4.10
CA ILE A 162 -9.73 7.62 4.99
C ILE A 162 -9.68 6.22 5.64
N SER A 163 -10.80 5.52 5.73
CA SER A 163 -10.89 4.16 6.27
C SER A 163 -10.50 3.05 5.29
N ILE A 164 -10.23 3.37 4.02
CA ILE A 164 -9.98 2.37 2.97
C ILE A 164 -8.60 2.56 2.34
N LEU A 165 -7.80 1.49 2.32
CA LEU A 165 -6.73 1.32 1.35
C LEU A 165 -7.34 0.70 0.09
N PRO A 166 -7.34 1.39 -1.06
CA PRO A 166 -7.76 0.78 -2.32
C PRO A 166 -6.82 -0.36 -2.74
N TYR A 167 -7.36 -1.57 -2.88
CA TYR A 167 -6.68 -2.69 -3.51
C TYR A 167 -7.67 -3.57 -4.27
N PHE A 168 -7.16 -4.32 -5.23
CA PHE A 168 -7.95 -5.20 -6.08
C PHE A 168 -7.33 -6.59 -6.12
N LEU A 169 -8.18 -7.60 -6.14
CA LEU A 169 -7.80 -9.01 -6.31
C LEU A 169 -8.11 -9.45 -7.73
N LYS A 170 -7.16 -10.02 -8.43
CA LYS A 170 -7.35 -10.58 -9.76
C LYS A 170 -8.26 -11.82 -9.68
N LYS A 171 -9.22 -11.93 -10.59
CA LYS A 171 -10.18 -13.06 -10.70
C LYS A 171 -9.86 -13.95 -11.90
#